data_8e373fc2b5e4b885c16b525ec4261fd9
#
_entry.id   8e373fc2b5e4b885c16b525ec4261fd9
#
_cell.length_a   1.000
_cell.length_b   1.000
_cell.length_c   1.000
_cell.angle_alpha   90.00
_cell.angle_beta   90.00
_cell.angle_gamma   90.00
#
_symmetry.space_group_name_H-M   'P 1'
#
loop_
_entity.id
_entity.type
_entity.pdbx_description
1 polymer ?
#
loop_
_entity_poly.entity_id
_entity_poly.type
_entity_poly.pdbx_seq_one_letter_code
_entity_poly.pdbx_strand_id
1 'polypeptide(L)'
;MLFDQIARNKRKTWLLLLVFFLLLGLVGYGVGYLWLGSGFGGLILALVIGFIYAVTMIFQSTNVVMAMNGAREVDEQTAPNLYHVVEDMAMVAQIPMPRVFIVDDPSMNAFATGSSPKNAAVAATTGLLAVMNREELEGVIGHEVSHIRNYDIRISTIAVALTSAITMLAGMARNMMFWGGGRRRNDDDRNGSSGLEIILLVISLIAIILAPLAATLVQLAISRQREFLADASSVELTRNPQGMINALLKLDNSAPMQHHVDDASAALFINDPKKESGLQKLFYTHPPISERVERLKQM
;
A
#
# COMPACT_ATOMS: atom_id res chain seq x y z
N MET A 1 12.46 -21.81 -7.30
CA MET A 1 11.13 -21.31 -6.88
C MET A 1 11.21 -20.00 -6.09
N LEU A 2 11.82 -19.90 -4.88
CA LEU A 2 11.89 -18.66 -4.12
C LEU A 2 12.67 -17.55 -4.85
N PHE A 3 13.86 -17.88 -5.36
CA PHE A 3 14.69 -16.92 -6.11
C PHE A 3 14.00 -16.41 -7.39
N ASP A 4 13.21 -17.24 -8.06
CA ASP A 4 12.46 -16.84 -9.25
C ASP A 4 11.36 -15.84 -8.91
N GLN A 5 10.72 -15.99 -7.75
CA GLN A 5 9.72 -15.06 -7.27
C GLN A 5 10.33 -13.71 -6.88
N ILE A 6 11.44 -13.72 -6.15
CA ILE A 6 12.19 -12.50 -5.83
C ILE A 6 12.60 -11.76 -7.12
N ALA A 7 13.13 -12.50 -8.10
CA ALA A 7 13.51 -11.92 -9.40
C ALA A 7 12.29 -11.35 -10.14
N ARG A 8 11.15 -12.06 -10.11
CA ARG A 8 9.88 -11.62 -10.71
C ARG A 8 9.35 -10.37 -10.02
N ASN A 9 9.38 -10.31 -8.69
CA ASN A 9 8.93 -9.15 -7.92
C ASN A 9 9.80 -7.92 -8.19
N LYS A 10 11.12 -8.09 -8.23
CA LYS A 10 12.05 -7.02 -8.63
C LYS A 10 11.76 -6.51 -10.05
N ARG A 11 11.52 -7.40 -11.01
CA ARG A 11 11.19 -7.04 -12.40
C ARG A 11 9.87 -6.31 -12.50
N LYS A 12 8.83 -6.76 -11.79
CA LYS A 12 7.54 -6.06 -11.72
C LYS A 12 7.66 -4.65 -11.14
N THR A 13 8.49 -4.48 -10.11
CA THR A 13 8.76 -3.15 -9.53
C THR A 13 9.36 -2.20 -10.57
N TRP A 14 10.34 -2.67 -11.35
CA TRP A 14 10.93 -1.85 -12.41
C TRP A 14 9.94 -1.51 -13.53
N LEU A 15 9.09 -2.48 -13.92
CA LEU A 15 8.02 -2.24 -14.89
C LEU A 15 7.03 -1.19 -14.38
N LEU A 16 6.64 -1.26 -13.11
CA LEU A 16 5.74 -0.31 -12.47
C LEU A 16 6.34 1.11 -12.48
N LEU A 17 7.61 1.25 -12.12
CA LEU A 17 8.31 2.53 -12.18
C LEU A 17 8.42 3.06 -13.62
N LEU A 18 8.73 2.19 -14.59
CA LEU A 18 8.79 2.57 -16.00
C LEU A 18 7.46 3.15 -16.50
N VAL A 19 6.36 2.44 -16.22
CA VAL A 19 5.01 2.89 -16.59
C VAL A 19 4.69 4.23 -15.93
N PHE A 20 5.00 4.37 -14.64
CA PHE A 20 4.82 5.63 -13.91
C PHE A 20 5.58 6.79 -14.58
N PHE A 21 6.86 6.62 -14.91
CA PHE A 21 7.65 7.68 -15.55
C PHE A 21 7.20 8.01 -16.97
N LEU A 22 6.77 7.01 -17.75
CA LEU A 22 6.20 7.25 -19.09
C LEU A 22 4.96 8.12 -19.02
N LEU A 23 4.07 7.85 -18.07
CA LEU A 23 2.84 8.62 -17.91
C LEU A 23 3.10 10.00 -17.34
N LEU A 24 3.97 10.12 -16.36
CA LEU A 24 4.38 11.39 -15.82
C LEU A 24 5.03 12.26 -16.90
N GLY A 25 5.85 11.66 -17.75
CA GLY A 25 6.46 12.34 -18.90
C GLY A 25 5.43 12.82 -19.93
N LEU A 26 4.44 11.98 -20.25
CA LEU A 26 3.35 12.35 -21.17
C LEU A 26 2.55 13.54 -20.63
N VAL A 27 2.18 13.48 -19.34
CA VAL A 27 1.48 14.57 -18.66
C VAL A 27 2.34 15.84 -18.63
N GLY A 28 3.61 15.70 -18.23
CA GLY A 28 4.54 16.82 -18.17
C GLY A 28 4.75 17.49 -19.54
N TYR A 29 4.84 16.70 -20.62
CA TYR A 29 4.92 17.21 -21.97
C TYR A 29 3.66 18.03 -22.35
N GLY A 30 2.47 17.47 -22.09
CA GLY A 30 1.21 18.15 -22.39
C GLY A 30 1.04 19.46 -21.61
N VAL A 31 1.29 19.44 -20.31
CA VAL A 31 1.22 20.63 -19.45
C VAL A 31 2.27 21.66 -19.86
N GLY A 32 3.50 21.22 -20.12
CA GLY A 32 4.58 22.13 -20.56
C GLY A 32 4.29 22.79 -21.90
N TYR A 33 3.69 22.05 -22.84
CA TYR A 33 3.27 22.62 -24.13
C TYR A 33 2.20 23.69 -23.95
N LEU A 34 1.20 23.45 -23.12
CA LEU A 34 0.09 24.36 -22.89
C LEU A 34 0.48 25.63 -22.10
N TRP A 35 1.42 25.51 -21.16
CA TRP A 35 1.72 26.58 -20.20
C TRP A 35 3.05 27.25 -20.36
N LEU A 36 4.10 26.47 -20.66
CA LEU A 36 5.45 26.98 -20.81
C LEU A 36 5.77 27.28 -22.28
N GLY A 37 4.84 26.99 -23.19
CA GLY A 37 5.11 27.04 -24.63
C GLY A 37 6.18 26.03 -25.09
N SER A 38 6.58 25.11 -24.19
CA SER A 38 7.64 24.14 -24.47
C SER A 38 7.25 22.77 -23.85
N GLY A 39 6.84 21.83 -24.68
CA GLY A 39 6.52 20.46 -24.25
C GLY A 39 7.74 19.76 -23.66
N PHE A 40 8.93 19.95 -24.24
CA PHE A 40 10.16 19.37 -23.72
C PHE A 40 10.57 19.95 -22.35
N GLY A 41 10.35 21.24 -22.12
CA GLY A 41 10.59 21.86 -20.80
C GLY A 41 9.71 21.24 -19.72
N GLY A 42 8.43 21.06 -20.00
CA GLY A 42 7.49 20.40 -19.08
C GLY A 42 7.80 18.92 -18.85
N LEU A 43 8.19 18.19 -19.91
CA LEU A 43 8.65 16.79 -19.81
C LEU A 43 9.83 16.66 -18.85
N ILE A 44 10.89 17.45 -19.05
CA ILE A 44 12.10 17.39 -18.23
C ILE A 44 11.77 17.75 -16.78
N LEU A 45 11.00 18.80 -16.55
CA LEU A 45 10.60 19.21 -15.20
C LEU A 45 9.81 18.11 -14.48
N ALA A 46 8.82 17.51 -15.16
CA ALA A 46 8.02 16.43 -14.62
C ALA A 46 8.87 15.18 -14.28
N LEU A 47 9.79 14.80 -15.16
CA LEU A 47 10.68 13.67 -14.92
C LEU A 47 11.65 13.91 -13.77
N VAL A 48 12.18 15.13 -13.61
CA VAL A 48 13.05 15.51 -12.49
C VAL A 48 12.28 15.44 -11.15
N ILE A 49 11.09 16.06 -11.10
CA ILE A 49 10.24 16.02 -9.91
C ILE A 49 9.85 14.58 -9.58
N GLY A 50 9.42 13.82 -10.60
CA GLY A 50 9.05 12.40 -10.42
C GLY A 50 10.21 11.53 -9.96
N PHE A 51 11.42 11.80 -10.43
CA PHE A 51 12.63 11.09 -10.00
C PHE A 51 12.94 11.37 -8.53
N ILE A 52 12.94 12.65 -8.12
CA ILE A 52 13.15 13.05 -6.72
C ILE A 52 12.07 12.40 -5.84
N TYR A 53 10.80 12.45 -6.26
CA TYR A 53 9.70 11.80 -5.57
C TYR A 53 9.89 10.29 -5.45
N ALA A 54 10.20 9.58 -6.54
CA ALA A 54 10.40 8.13 -6.52
C ALA A 54 11.57 7.72 -5.61
N VAL A 55 12.68 8.44 -5.65
CA VAL A 55 13.83 8.22 -4.77
C VAL A 55 13.42 8.43 -3.30
N THR A 56 12.78 9.54 -2.99
CA THR A 56 12.29 9.83 -1.64
C THR A 56 11.35 8.72 -1.14
N MET A 57 10.41 8.26 -2.00
CA MET A 57 9.47 7.20 -1.65
C MET A 57 10.15 5.85 -1.44
N ILE A 58 11.17 5.49 -2.22
CA ILE A 58 11.93 4.25 -2.00
C ILE A 58 12.58 4.22 -0.60
N PHE A 59 13.09 5.36 -0.13
CA PHE A 59 13.76 5.46 1.17
C PHE A 59 12.80 5.72 2.33
N GLN A 60 11.70 6.45 2.12
CA GLN A 60 10.77 6.88 3.17
C GLN A 60 9.44 6.13 3.16
N SER A 61 9.22 5.21 2.21
CA SER A 61 7.93 4.52 2.02
C SER A 61 7.42 3.85 3.30
N THR A 62 8.30 3.22 4.07
CA THR A 62 7.92 2.58 5.34
C THR A 62 7.32 3.59 6.31
N ASN A 63 8.00 4.73 6.53
CA ASN A 63 7.51 5.77 7.43
C ASN A 63 6.21 6.40 6.93
N VAL A 64 6.11 6.63 5.63
CA VAL A 64 4.89 7.20 5.02
C VAL A 64 3.71 6.26 5.19
N VAL A 65 3.86 4.98 4.85
CA VAL A 65 2.79 3.98 4.98
C VAL A 65 2.38 3.80 6.44
N MET A 66 3.34 3.74 7.38
CA MET A 66 3.04 3.65 8.81
C MET A 66 2.28 4.88 9.31
N ALA A 67 2.70 6.08 8.93
CA ALA A 67 2.02 7.32 9.30
C ALA A 67 0.61 7.44 8.70
N MET A 68 0.42 7.03 7.43
CA MET A 68 -0.91 7.01 6.77
C MET A 68 -1.92 6.13 7.50
N ASN A 69 -1.45 5.03 8.12
CA ASN A 69 -2.29 4.09 8.84
C ASN A 69 -2.30 4.34 10.36
N GLY A 70 -1.82 5.48 10.84
CA GLY A 70 -1.82 5.85 12.26
C GLY A 70 -0.99 4.90 13.13
N ALA A 71 -0.01 4.20 12.57
CA ALA A 71 0.82 3.25 13.27
C ALA A 71 1.89 3.98 14.11
N ARG A 72 2.03 3.61 15.38
CA ARG A 72 3.08 4.08 16.29
C ARG A 72 4.14 2.99 16.48
N GLU A 73 5.39 3.38 16.45
CA GLU A 73 6.51 2.46 16.71
C GLU A 73 6.53 2.02 18.18
N VAL A 74 6.83 0.75 18.38
CA VAL A 74 6.91 0.12 19.70
C VAL A 74 8.21 -0.67 19.84
N ASP A 75 8.63 -0.86 21.08
CA ASP A 75 9.81 -1.61 21.45
C ASP A 75 9.47 -2.81 22.36
N GLU A 76 10.49 -3.53 22.79
CA GLU A 76 10.36 -4.68 23.69
C GLU A 76 9.67 -4.32 25.00
N GLN A 77 9.86 -3.09 25.52
CA GLN A 77 9.29 -2.66 26.80
C GLN A 77 7.80 -2.32 26.70
N THR A 78 7.40 -1.72 25.57
CA THR A 78 6.04 -1.21 25.36
C THR A 78 5.09 -2.27 24.78
N ALA A 79 5.61 -3.25 24.03
CA ALA A 79 4.81 -4.31 23.42
C ALA A 79 5.57 -5.66 23.38
N PRO A 80 5.96 -6.23 24.52
CA PRO A 80 6.83 -7.41 24.59
C PRO A 80 6.31 -8.59 23.77
N ASN A 81 5.02 -8.89 23.87
CA ASN A 81 4.44 -10.04 23.18
C ASN A 81 4.55 -9.93 21.66
N LEU A 82 4.22 -8.78 21.07
CA LEU A 82 4.34 -8.56 19.64
C LEU A 82 5.80 -8.52 19.22
N TYR A 83 6.65 -7.81 19.99
CA TYR A 83 8.06 -7.64 19.68
C TYR A 83 8.78 -8.99 19.59
N HIS A 84 8.62 -9.85 20.59
CA HIS A 84 9.26 -11.18 20.60
C HIS A 84 8.73 -12.10 19.51
N VAL A 85 7.44 -12.06 19.19
CA VAL A 85 6.90 -12.87 18.07
C VAL A 85 7.50 -12.42 16.75
N VAL A 86 7.64 -11.10 16.51
CA VAL A 86 8.29 -10.58 15.29
C VAL A 86 9.77 -10.96 15.25
N GLU A 87 10.48 -10.87 16.39
CA GLU A 87 11.88 -11.28 16.54
C GLU A 87 12.08 -12.77 16.22
N ASP A 88 11.26 -13.64 16.82
CA ASP A 88 11.30 -15.08 16.59
C ASP A 88 11.09 -15.41 15.11
N MET A 89 10.06 -14.82 14.48
CA MET A 89 9.76 -15.05 13.08
C MET A 89 10.84 -14.49 12.16
N ALA A 90 11.43 -13.33 12.47
CA ALA A 90 12.53 -12.76 11.70
C ALA A 90 13.78 -13.64 11.77
N MET A 91 14.08 -14.19 12.94
CA MET A 91 15.21 -15.10 13.17
C MET A 91 15.03 -16.40 12.35
N VAL A 92 13.86 -17.03 12.43
CA VAL A 92 13.57 -18.27 11.70
C VAL A 92 13.57 -18.02 10.19
N ALA A 93 13.03 -16.88 9.72
CA ALA A 93 13.03 -16.49 8.33
C ALA A 93 14.40 -16.02 7.80
N GLN A 94 15.39 -15.86 8.67
CA GLN A 94 16.74 -15.35 8.34
C GLN A 94 16.72 -13.98 7.67
N ILE A 95 15.90 -13.06 8.20
CA ILE A 95 15.84 -11.67 7.75
C ILE A 95 16.28 -10.75 8.91
N PRO A 96 16.74 -9.53 8.62
CA PRO A 96 16.95 -8.53 9.67
C PRO A 96 15.64 -8.25 10.42
N MET A 97 15.72 -8.00 11.74
CA MET A 97 14.56 -7.64 12.57
C MET A 97 13.81 -6.46 11.94
N PRO A 98 12.53 -6.61 11.58
CA PRO A 98 11.71 -5.49 11.12
C PRO A 98 11.41 -4.53 12.27
N ARG A 99 11.16 -3.27 11.96
CA ARG A 99 10.61 -2.33 12.94
C ARG A 99 9.18 -2.75 13.30
N VAL A 100 8.80 -2.61 14.56
CA VAL A 100 7.52 -3.08 15.08
C VAL A 100 6.60 -1.90 15.39
N PHE A 101 5.35 -1.98 14.94
CA PHE A 101 4.37 -0.92 15.10
C PHE A 101 3.03 -1.45 15.61
N ILE A 102 2.27 -0.59 16.26
CA ILE A 102 0.89 -0.85 16.66
C ILE A 102 -0.02 0.22 16.06
N VAL A 103 -1.15 -0.22 15.52
CA VAL A 103 -2.27 0.65 15.12
C VAL A 103 -3.34 0.55 16.21
N ASP A 104 -3.78 1.69 16.73
CA ASP A 104 -4.84 1.73 17.74
C ASP A 104 -6.21 1.61 17.07
N ASP A 105 -6.62 0.36 16.85
CA ASP A 105 -7.91 0.01 16.23
C ASP A 105 -8.43 -1.29 16.84
N PRO A 106 -9.73 -1.36 17.25
CA PRO A 106 -10.31 -2.54 17.86
C PRO A 106 -10.57 -3.70 16.89
N SER A 107 -10.48 -3.49 15.58
CA SER A 107 -10.56 -4.55 14.59
C SER A 107 -9.31 -5.43 14.60
N MET A 108 -9.43 -6.66 14.13
CA MET A 108 -8.28 -7.56 14.00
C MET A 108 -7.64 -7.38 12.62
N ASN A 109 -6.40 -6.85 12.60
CA ASN A 109 -5.64 -6.70 11.36
C ASN A 109 -4.13 -6.61 11.60
N ALA A 110 -3.35 -6.90 10.55
CA ALA A 110 -1.91 -6.73 10.53
C ALA A 110 -1.44 -6.43 9.10
N PHE A 111 -0.26 -5.86 8.95
CA PHE A 111 0.37 -5.68 7.64
C PHE A 111 1.88 -5.51 7.76
N ALA A 112 2.59 -5.83 6.67
CA ALA A 112 4.00 -5.51 6.51
C ALA A 112 4.20 -4.50 5.37
N THR A 113 5.22 -3.65 5.52
CA THR A 113 5.61 -2.66 4.52
C THR A 113 7.12 -2.50 4.46
N GLY A 114 7.61 -1.96 3.36
CA GLY A 114 9.03 -1.67 3.21
C GLY A 114 9.54 -1.79 1.78
N SER A 115 10.72 -1.22 1.54
CA SER A 115 11.39 -1.31 0.22
C SER A 115 12.30 -2.53 0.09
N SER A 116 12.65 -3.17 1.21
CA SER A 116 13.51 -4.36 1.28
C SER A 116 13.45 -4.96 2.69
N PRO A 117 13.93 -6.20 2.90
CA PRO A 117 14.03 -6.77 4.25
C PRO A 117 14.82 -5.94 5.25
N LYS A 118 15.80 -5.14 4.79
CA LYS A 118 16.56 -4.23 5.66
C LYS A 118 15.78 -3.00 6.11
N ASN A 119 14.76 -2.61 5.37
CA ASN A 119 13.93 -1.43 5.62
C ASN A 119 12.46 -1.82 5.77
N ALA A 120 12.22 -2.98 6.37
CA ALA A 120 10.89 -3.51 6.59
C ALA A 120 10.32 -3.08 7.95
N ALA A 121 9.01 -3.05 8.02
CA ALA A 121 8.27 -2.87 9.25
C ALA A 121 7.00 -3.72 9.24
N VAL A 122 6.57 -4.16 10.42
CA VAL A 122 5.36 -4.92 10.67
C VAL A 122 4.47 -4.13 11.62
N ALA A 123 3.18 -4.06 11.34
CA ALA A 123 2.19 -3.45 12.20
C ALA A 123 1.07 -4.43 12.53
N ALA A 124 0.59 -4.38 13.77
CA ALA A 124 -0.59 -5.11 14.22
C ALA A 124 -1.56 -4.16 14.93
N THR A 125 -2.86 -4.40 14.82
CA THR A 125 -3.87 -3.62 15.54
C THR A 125 -3.98 -4.04 16.99
N THR A 126 -4.41 -3.12 17.87
CA THR A 126 -4.69 -3.42 19.28
C THR A 126 -5.75 -4.50 19.42
N GLY A 127 -6.76 -4.52 18.53
CA GLY A 127 -7.79 -5.57 18.51
C GLY A 127 -7.24 -6.96 18.17
N LEU A 128 -6.29 -7.06 17.24
CA LEU A 128 -5.64 -8.32 16.93
C LEU A 128 -4.86 -8.86 18.14
N LEU A 129 -4.08 -7.99 18.80
CA LEU A 129 -3.29 -8.36 19.98
C LEU A 129 -4.13 -8.76 21.19
N ALA A 130 -5.35 -8.20 21.32
CA ALA A 130 -6.26 -8.51 22.40
C ALA A 130 -6.95 -9.90 22.27
N VAL A 131 -7.11 -10.39 21.04
CA VAL A 131 -7.92 -11.59 20.74
C VAL A 131 -7.07 -12.81 20.40
N MET A 132 -5.90 -12.61 19.79
CA MET A 132 -5.06 -13.72 19.35
C MET A 132 -4.17 -14.24 20.48
N ASN A 133 -4.12 -15.56 20.61
CA ASN A 133 -3.10 -16.21 21.43
C ASN A 133 -1.74 -16.19 20.70
N ARG A 134 -0.68 -16.67 21.38
CA ARG A 134 0.68 -16.63 20.84
C ARG A 134 0.80 -17.40 19.51
N GLU A 135 0.25 -18.59 19.41
CA GLU A 135 0.35 -19.44 18.21
C GLU A 135 -0.36 -18.84 17.01
N GLU A 136 -1.52 -18.21 17.23
CA GLU A 136 -2.27 -17.49 16.22
C GLU A 136 -1.53 -16.22 15.75
N LEU A 137 -0.93 -15.50 16.70
CA LEU A 137 -0.12 -14.32 16.41
C LEU A 137 1.14 -14.70 15.64
N GLU A 138 1.82 -15.79 15.98
CA GLU A 138 2.94 -16.36 15.24
C GLU A 138 2.52 -16.70 13.80
N GLY A 139 1.34 -17.26 13.60
CA GLY A 139 0.78 -17.53 12.28
C GLY A 139 0.63 -16.27 11.44
N VAL A 140 0.02 -15.21 11.99
CA VAL A 140 -0.16 -13.92 11.30
C VAL A 140 1.18 -13.24 11.03
N ILE A 141 2.05 -13.14 12.04
CA ILE A 141 3.36 -12.49 11.88
C ILE A 141 4.26 -13.30 10.95
N GLY A 142 4.19 -14.63 10.98
CA GLY A 142 4.89 -15.50 10.04
C GLY A 142 4.45 -15.26 8.59
N HIS A 143 3.16 -15.00 8.35
CA HIS A 143 2.63 -14.60 7.05
C HIS A 143 3.23 -13.25 6.60
N GLU A 144 3.21 -12.22 7.47
CA GLU A 144 3.78 -10.90 7.18
C GLU A 144 5.30 -10.96 6.93
N VAL A 145 6.02 -11.70 7.75
CA VAL A 145 7.47 -11.93 7.60
C VAL A 145 7.80 -12.65 6.29
N SER A 146 6.91 -13.54 5.84
CA SER A 146 7.06 -14.21 4.53
C SER A 146 6.99 -13.22 3.37
N HIS A 147 6.11 -12.24 3.42
CA HIS A 147 6.07 -11.16 2.43
C HIS A 147 7.34 -10.31 2.42
N ILE A 148 7.93 -10.08 3.60
CA ILE A 148 9.23 -9.38 3.72
C ILE A 148 10.33 -10.20 3.06
N ARG A 149 10.47 -11.49 3.43
CA ARG A 149 11.46 -12.42 2.89
C ARG A 149 11.41 -12.54 1.37
N ASN A 150 10.20 -12.55 0.81
CA ASN A 150 9.94 -12.72 -0.62
C ASN A 150 10.01 -11.42 -1.43
N TYR A 151 10.28 -10.28 -0.79
CA TYR A 151 10.24 -8.94 -1.41
C TYR A 151 8.85 -8.57 -1.98
N ASP A 152 7.79 -9.21 -1.53
CA ASP A 152 6.42 -8.85 -1.90
C ASP A 152 6.08 -7.45 -1.40
N ILE A 153 6.51 -7.11 -0.17
CA ILE A 153 6.33 -5.78 0.42
C ILE A 153 6.82 -4.65 -0.48
N ARG A 154 7.91 -4.87 -1.24
CA ARG A 154 8.48 -3.83 -2.10
C ARG A 154 7.50 -3.36 -3.18
N ILE A 155 6.84 -4.30 -3.87
CA ILE A 155 5.88 -3.96 -4.93
C ILE A 155 4.67 -3.27 -4.32
N SER A 156 4.10 -3.85 -3.25
CA SER A 156 2.91 -3.33 -2.60
C SER A 156 3.17 -1.93 -2.02
N THR A 157 4.28 -1.73 -1.32
CA THR A 157 4.64 -0.43 -0.72
C THR A 157 4.87 0.65 -1.78
N ILE A 158 5.56 0.33 -2.89
CA ILE A 158 5.78 1.28 -3.98
C ILE A 158 4.45 1.60 -4.69
N ALA A 159 3.61 0.58 -4.93
CA ALA A 159 2.28 0.78 -5.51
C ALA A 159 1.43 1.72 -4.64
N VAL A 160 1.38 1.48 -3.34
CA VAL A 160 0.68 2.35 -2.36
C VAL A 160 1.22 3.77 -2.44
N ALA A 161 2.53 3.97 -2.35
CA ALA A 161 3.14 5.29 -2.39
C ALA A 161 2.79 6.06 -3.68
N LEU A 162 2.89 5.40 -4.84
CA LEU A 162 2.56 6.01 -6.13
C LEU A 162 1.07 6.34 -6.24
N THR A 163 0.20 5.43 -5.78
CA THR A 163 -1.26 5.64 -5.80
C THR A 163 -1.66 6.78 -4.89
N SER A 164 -1.12 6.84 -3.66
CA SER A 164 -1.40 7.91 -2.71
C SER A 164 -0.97 9.29 -3.24
N ALA A 165 0.15 9.37 -3.95
CA ALA A 165 0.54 10.61 -4.62
C ALA A 165 -0.49 11.04 -5.69
N ILE A 166 -0.97 10.11 -6.49
CA ILE A 166 -1.96 10.37 -7.52
C ILE A 166 -3.28 10.82 -6.90
N THR A 167 -3.76 10.13 -5.86
CA THR A 167 -5.01 10.49 -5.17
C THR A 167 -4.90 11.83 -4.46
N MET A 168 -3.74 12.14 -3.87
CA MET A 168 -3.48 13.45 -3.27
C MET A 168 -3.51 14.58 -4.31
N LEU A 169 -2.85 14.41 -5.46
CA LEU A 169 -2.87 15.38 -6.55
C LEU A 169 -4.29 15.58 -7.09
N ALA A 170 -5.05 14.49 -7.29
CA ALA A 170 -6.44 14.56 -7.72
C ALA A 170 -7.34 15.26 -6.69
N GLY A 171 -7.11 15.03 -5.40
CA GLY A 171 -7.80 15.71 -4.31
C GLY A 171 -7.50 17.20 -4.24
N MET A 172 -6.24 17.60 -4.41
CA MET A 172 -5.84 19.01 -4.50
C MET A 172 -6.50 19.70 -5.69
N ALA A 173 -6.51 19.07 -6.87
CA ALA A 173 -7.16 19.58 -8.06
C ALA A 173 -8.67 19.81 -7.82
N ARG A 174 -9.35 18.83 -7.26
CA ARG A 174 -10.77 18.93 -6.91
C ARG A 174 -11.04 20.06 -5.90
N ASN A 175 -10.24 20.17 -4.84
CA ASN A 175 -10.39 21.24 -3.85
C ASN A 175 -10.18 22.61 -4.48
N MET A 176 -9.19 22.80 -5.34
CA MET A 176 -8.98 24.06 -6.05
C MET A 176 -10.17 24.40 -6.96
N MET A 177 -10.81 23.41 -7.60
CA MET A 177 -12.00 23.59 -8.44
C MET A 177 -13.20 24.05 -7.60
N PHE A 178 -13.42 23.49 -6.40
CA PHE A 178 -14.55 23.84 -5.55
C PHE A 178 -14.35 25.17 -4.79
N TRP A 179 -13.13 25.46 -4.35
CA TRP A 179 -12.85 26.67 -3.55
C TRP A 179 -12.35 27.84 -4.40
N GLY A 180 -11.76 27.60 -5.58
CA GLY A 180 -11.32 28.62 -6.52
C GLY A 180 -12.47 29.27 -7.30
N GLY A 181 -13.57 28.55 -7.53
CA GLY A 181 -14.76 29.05 -8.25
C GLY A 181 -15.68 29.98 -7.43
N GLY A 182 -15.46 30.12 -6.11
CA GLY A 182 -16.32 30.88 -5.21
C GLY A 182 -15.93 32.35 -4.94
N ARG A 183 -14.86 32.86 -5.53
CA ARG A 183 -14.40 34.23 -5.29
C ARG A 183 -14.63 35.13 -6.48
N ARG A 184 -15.74 35.90 -6.36
CA ARG A 184 -16.06 37.14 -7.07
C ARG A 184 -16.23 37.09 -8.59
N ARG A 185 -17.45 36.91 -9.01
CA ARG A 185 -18.00 37.64 -10.15
C ARG A 185 -18.01 39.14 -9.81
N ASN A 186 -16.89 39.83 -10.04
CA ASN A 186 -16.90 41.24 -10.34
C ASN A 186 -16.72 41.35 -11.85
N ASP A 187 -17.66 42.02 -12.48
CA ASP A 187 -17.99 42.04 -13.89
C ASP A 187 -17.01 42.85 -14.79
N ASP A 188 -15.75 43.13 -14.41
CA ASP A 188 -14.92 44.07 -15.14
C ASP A 188 -13.52 43.61 -15.58
N ASP A 189 -13.14 42.30 -15.42
CA ASP A 189 -11.84 41.86 -15.93
C ASP A 189 -11.96 40.59 -16.79
N ARG A 190 -12.18 40.77 -18.09
CA ARG A 190 -12.27 39.69 -19.10
C ARG A 190 -10.98 38.99 -19.43
N ASN A 191 -9.86 39.24 -18.75
CA ASN A 191 -8.54 38.73 -19.16
C ASN A 191 -7.81 37.84 -18.13
N GLY A 192 -8.37 37.61 -16.92
CA GLY A 192 -7.68 36.85 -15.85
C GLY A 192 -8.24 35.45 -15.53
N SER A 193 -9.48 35.15 -15.96
CA SER A 193 -10.16 33.91 -15.55
C SER A 193 -9.81 32.69 -16.43
N SER A 194 -9.43 32.89 -17.68
CA SER A 194 -9.16 31.80 -18.63
C SER A 194 -7.95 30.95 -18.28
N GLY A 195 -6.93 31.51 -17.65
CA GLY A 195 -5.71 30.79 -17.27
C GLY A 195 -5.95 29.79 -16.14
N LEU A 196 -6.65 30.21 -15.06
CA LEU A 196 -6.97 29.36 -13.91
C LEU A 196 -7.95 28.23 -14.27
N GLU A 197 -8.95 28.50 -15.12
CA GLU A 197 -9.90 27.50 -15.59
C GLU A 197 -9.22 26.43 -16.43
N ILE A 198 -8.29 26.82 -17.31
CA ILE A 198 -7.47 25.89 -18.12
C ILE A 198 -6.57 25.05 -17.21
N ILE A 199 -5.98 25.64 -16.17
CA ILE A 199 -5.18 24.93 -15.16
C ILE A 199 -6.01 23.81 -14.52
N LEU A 200 -7.18 24.16 -13.99
CA LEU A 200 -8.06 23.24 -13.29
C LEU A 200 -8.57 22.13 -14.23
N LEU A 201 -8.86 22.48 -15.48
CA LEU A 201 -9.29 21.51 -16.50
C LEU A 201 -8.16 20.50 -16.81
N VAL A 202 -6.92 20.97 -16.98
CA VAL A 202 -5.76 20.12 -17.26
C VAL A 202 -5.45 19.22 -16.05
N ILE A 203 -5.46 19.75 -14.82
CA ILE A 203 -5.22 18.95 -13.63
C ILE A 203 -6.34 17.91 -13.45
N SER A 204 -7.60 18.27 -13.71
CA SER A 204 -8.73 17.34 -13.65
C SER A 204 -8.61 16.24 -14.72
N LEU A 205 -8.22 16.58 -15.93
CA LEU A 205 -7.98 15.61 -17.00
C LEU A 205 -6.84 14.64 -16.64
N ILE A 206 -5.76 15.17 -16.07
CA ILE A 206 -4.65 14.37 -15.55
C ILE A 206 -5.14 13.41 -14.45
N ALA A 207 -5.92 13.89 -13.49
CA ALA A 207 -6.48 13.07 -12.42
C ALA A 207 -7.38 11.96 -12.96
N ILE A 208 -8.24 12.26 -13.95
CA ILE A 208 -9.11 11.27 -14.59
C ILE A 208 -8.31 10.20 -15.33
N ILE A 209 -7.20 10.55 -15.97
CA ILE A 209 -6.32 9.60 -16.68
C ILE A 209 -5.49 8.77 -15.70
N LEU A 210 -5.00 9.40 -14.61
CA LEU A 210 -4.13 8.72 -13.65
C LEU A 210 -4.89 7.86 -12.63
N ALA A 211 -6.16 8.14 -12.33
CA ALA A 211 -6.93 7.38 -11.33
C ALA A 211 -7.13 5.90 -11.73
N PRO A 212 -7.56 5.54 -12.96
CA PRO A 212 -7.65 4.15 -13.39
C PRO A 212 -6.29 3.44 -13.37
N LEU A 213 -5.23 4.20 -13.61
CA LEU A 213 -3.89 3.69 -13.61
C LEU A 213 -3.40 3.37 -12.21
N ALA A 214 -3.70 4.23 -11.23
CA ALA A 214 -3.44 3.97 -9.83
C ALA A 214 -4.10 2.66 -9.38
N ALA A 215 -5.36 2.45 -9.74
CA ALA A 215 -6.06 1.21 -9.48
C ALA A 215 -5.37 0.00 -10.13
N THR A 216 -4.89 0.13 -11.38
CA THR A 216 -4.15 -0.91 -12.08
C THR A 216 -2.81 -1.23 -11.39
N LEU A 217 -2.11 -0.21 -10.90
CA LEU A 217 -0.84 -0.40 -10.17
C LEU A 217 -1.06 -1.19 -8.87
N VAL A 218 -2.12 -0.89 -8.12
CA VAL A 218 -2.51 -1.66 -6.94
C VAL A 218 -2.83 -3.11 -7.33
N GLN A 219 -3.63 -3.33 -8.36
CA GLN A 219 -3.97 -4.69 -8.83
C GLN A 219 -2.73 -5.48 -9.29
N LEU A 220 -1.75 -4.85 -9.95
CA LEU A 220 -0.50 -5.50 -10.32
C LEU A 220 0.38 -5.85 -9.11
N ALA A 221 0.26 -5.09 -8.02
CA ALA A 221 0.95 -5.36 -6.77
C ALA A 221 0.38 -6.57 -6.03
N ILE A 222 -0.88 -6.93 -6.28
CA ILE A 222 -1.59 -8.00 -5.60
C ILE A 222 -1.55 -9.29 -6.44
N SER A 223 -1.43 -10.43 -5.77
CA SER A 223 -1.48 -11.74 -6.42
C SER A 223 -1.97 -12.78 -5.42
N ARG A 224 -3.11 -13.43 -5.72
CA ARG A 224 -3.65 -14.52 -4.91
C ARG A 224 -2.65 -15.65 -4.67
N GLN A 225 -1.79 -15.94 -5.65
CA GLN A 225 -0.73 -16.97 -5.49
C GLN A 225 0.31 -16.57 -4.45
N ARG A 226 0.59 -15.28 -4.28
CA ARG A 226 1.51 -14.81 -3.23
C ARG A 226 0.93 -14.97 -1.83
N GLU A 227 -0.37 -14.73 -1.69
CA GLU A 227 -1.10 -14.97 -0.43
C GLU A 227 -1.04 -16.44 -0.01
N PHE A 228 -1.35 -17.36 -0.92
CA PHE A 228 -1.25 -18.79 -0.64
C PHE A 228 0.19 -19.23 -0.32
N LEU A 229 1.17 -18.60 -0.96
CA LEU A 229 2.56 -18.88 -0.64
C LEU A 229 2.96 -18.32 0.72
N ALA A 230 2.48 -17.13 1.08
CA ALA A 230 2.73 -16.54 2.39
C ALA A 230 2.09 -17.37 3.50
N ASP A 231 0.88 -17.90 3.27
CA ASP A 231 0.23 -18.85 4.17
C ASP A 231 1.07 -20.13 4.36
N ALA A 232 1.51 -20.73 3.26
CA ALA A 232 2.36 -21.93 3.32
C ALA A 232 3.72 -21.64 3.98
N SER A 233 4.30 -20.47 3.69
CA SER A 233 5.56 -20.06 4.32
C SER A 233 5.40 -19.77 5.80
N SER A 234 4.26 -19.22 6.23
CA SER A 234 3.93 -19.05 7.64
C SER A 234 3.92 -20.41 8.36
N VAL A 235 3.27 -21.41 7.76
CA VAL A 235 3.28 -22.80 8.30
C VAL A 235 4.69 -23.39 8.30
N GLU A 236 5.50 -23.12 7.27
CA GLU A 236 6.91 -23.56 7.25
C GLU A 236 7.71 -22.96 8.41
N LEU A 237 7.52 -21.66 8.69
CA LEU A 237 8.23 -20.96 9.75
C LEU A 237 7.78 -21.38 11.15
N THR A 238 6.47 -21.50 11.36
CA THR A 238 5.89 -21.80 12.68
C THR A 238 5.81 -23.29 13.00
N ARG A 239 5.85 -24.15 11.96
CA ARG A 239 5.55 -25.60 12.06
C ARG A 239 4.16 -25.88 12.65
N ASN A 240 3.25 -24.91 12.60
CA ASN A 240 1.93 -24.99 13.19
C ASN A 240 0.84 -24.50 12.23
N PRO A 241 0.30 -25.34 11.33
CA PRO A 241 -0.78 -24.94 10.43
C PRO A 241 -2.06 -24.55 11.19
N GLN A 242 -2.30 -25.17 12.36
CA GLN A 242 -3.52 -24.89 13.12
C GLN A 242 -3.55 -23.47 13.70
N GLY A 243 -2.39 -22.93 14.12
CA GLY A 243 -2.28 -21.54 14.57
C GLY A 243 -2.73 -20.57 13.47
N MET A 244 -2.23 -20.74 12.23
CA MET A 244 -2.62 -19.90 11.10
C MET A 244 -4.10 -20.09 10.71
N ILE A 245 -4.62 -21.32 10.72
CA ILE A 245 -6.04 -21.60 10.44
C ILE A 245 -6.93 -20.89 11.45
N ASN A 246 -6.64 -21.01 12.76
CA ASN A 246 -7.41 -20.36 13.80
C ASN A 246 -7.37 -18.83 13.69
N ALA A 247 -6.21 -18.27 13.39
CA ALA A 247 -6.04 -16.84 13.15
C ALA A 247 -6.93 -16.37 11.99
N LEU A 248 -6.89 -17.05 10.85
CA LEU A 248 -7.72 -16.71 9.68
C LEU A 248 -9.22 -16.76 9.99
N LEU A 249 -9.68 -17.78 10.73
CA LEU A 249 -11.09 -17.90 11.13
C LEU A 249 -11.53 -16.75 12.05
N LYS A 250 -10.64 -16.28 12.95
CA LYS A 250 -10.91 -15.10 13.77
C LYS A 250 -10.94 -13.81 12.92
N LEU A 251 -9.99 -13.65 11.98
CA LEU A 251 -9.94 -12.53 11.05
C LEU A 251 -11.19 -12.43 10.18
N ASP A 252 -11.76 -13.56 9.74
CA ASP A 252 -12.99 -13.58 8.95
C ASP A 252 -14.18 -12.95 9.72
N ASN A 253 -14.22 -13.16 11.03
CA ASN A 253 -15.25 -12.62 11.92
C ASN A 253 -14.93 -11.22 12.49
N SER A 254 -13.80 -10.61 12.13
CA SER A 254 -13.43 -9.27 12.59
C SER A 254 -14.41 -8.22 12.07
N ALA A 255 -14.68 -7.18 12.85
CA ALA A 255 -15.34 -5.96 12.37
C ALA A 255 -14.45 -5.21 11.37
N PRO A 256 -15.04 -4.35 10.51
CA PRO A 256 -14.25 -3.40 9.71
C PRO A 256 -13.41 -2.49 10.60
N MET A 257 -12.30 -1.97 10.07
CA MET A 257 -11.47 -1.02 10.79
C MET A 257 -12.24 0.28 11.04
N GLN A 258 -12.06 0.84 12.24
CA GLN A 258 -12.63 2.14 12.60
C GLN A 258 -11.74 3.28 12.11
N HIS A 259 -10.43 3.05 12.06
CA HIS A 259 -9.51 3.99 11.46
C HIS A 259 -9.73 4.08 9.95
N HIS A 260 -9.72 5.32 9.43
CA HIS A 260 -9.85 5.51 7.97
C HIS A 260 -8.61 4.96 7.26
N VAL A 261 -8.82 3.91 6.49
CA VAL A 261 -7.77 3.30 5.65
C VAL A 261 -7.94 3.77 4.21
N ASP A 262 -6.89 4.35 3.64
CA ASP A 262 -6.85 4.74 2.23
C ASP A 262 -6.99 3.48 1.33
N ASP A 263 -7.71 3.59 0.21
CA ASP A 263 -7.89 2.50 -0.76
C ASP A 263 -6.57 1.92 -1.24
N ALA A 264 -5.55 2.76 -1.35
CA ALA A 264 -4.22 2.32 -1.73
C ALA A 264 -3.57 1.42 -0.67
N SER A 265 -3.68 1.77 0.63
CA SER A 265 -3.08 1.01 1.72
C SER A 265 -3.90 -0.20 2.15
N ALA A 266 -5.21 -0.23 1.84
CA ALA A 266 -6.08 -1.36 2.15
C ALA A 266 -5.53 -2.71 1.63
N ALA A 267 -4.84 -2.67 0.51
CA ALA A 267 -4.21 -3.82 -0.12
C ALA A 267 -3.01 -4.43 0.65
N LEU A 268 -2.52 -3.76 1.68
CA LEU A 268 -1.40 -4.25 2.50
C LEU A 268 -1.87 -5.16 3.64
N PHE A 269 -3.10 -4.98 4.09
CA PHE A 269 -3.62 -5.64 5.28
C PHE A 269 -3.95 -7.11 5.02
N ILE A 270 -3.68 -8.00 5.99
CA ILE A 270 -3.98 -9.44 5.88
C ILE A 270 -5.47 -9.73 5.75
N ASN A 271 -6.31 -8.86 6.28
CA ASN A 271 -7.77 -8.90 6.20
C ASN A 271 -8.29 -7.60 5.63
N ASP A 272 -9.32 -7.66 4.78
CA ASP A 272 -9.91 -6.46 4.19
C ASP A 272 -10.37 -5.47 5.28
N PRO A 273 -9.76 -4.27 5.38
CA PRO A 273 -10.09 -3.31 6.43
C PRO A 273 -11.49 -2.72 6.29
N LYS A 274 -12.11 -2.76 5.10
CA LYS A 274 -13.41 -2.13 4.81
C LYS A 274 -14.57 -3.12 4.85
N LYS A 275 -14.30 -4.39 4.62
CA LYS A 275 -15.31 -5.48 4.51
C LYS A 275 -16.49 -5.10 3.60
N GLU A 276 -16.19 -4.53 2.46
CA GLU A 276 -17.20 -4.14 1.49
C GLU A 276 -18.00 -5.35 0.96
N SER A 277 -19.25 -5.13 0.59
CA SER A 277 -20.17 -6.18 0.09
C SER A 277 -20.54 -5.98 -1.38
N GLY A 278 -20.98 -7.03 -2.06
CA GLY A 278 -21.51 -6.96 -3.42
C GLY A 278 -20.45 -7.08 -4.51
N LEU A 279 -20.63 -6.34 -5.63
CA LEU A 279 -19.74 -6.38 -6.80
C LEU A 279 -18.30 -5.93 -6.50
N GLN A 280 -18.08 -5.18 -5.44
CA GLN A 280 -16.75 -4.77 -4.98
C GLN A 280 -15.88 -5.95 -4.56
N LYS A 281 -16.49 -7.09 -4.15
CA LYS A 281 -15.76 -8.35 -3.89
C LYS A 281 -14.92 -8.85 -5.07
N LEU A 282 -15.27 -8.50 -6.29
CA LEU A 282 -14.50 -8.86 -7.49
C LEU A 282 -13.13 -8.17 -7.56
N PHE A 283 -12.98 -7.07 -6.81
CA PHE A 283 -11.75 -6.28 -6.73
C PHE A 283 -10.95 -6.60 -5.47
N TYR A 284 -11.36 -7.61 -4.67
CA TYR A 284 -10.63 -8.01 -3.47
C TYR A 284 -9.21 -8.43 -3.81
N THR A 285 -8.32 -7.91 -3.02
CA THR A 285 -6.88 -8.10 -3.13
C THR A 285 -6.44 -9.47 -2.64
N HIS A 286 -7.17 -10.03 -1.66
CA HIS A 286 -6.87 -11.31 -1.04
C HIS A 286 -7.86 -12.42 -1.48
N PRO A 287 -7.38 -13.69 -1.52
CA PRO A 287 -8.28 -14.83 -1.70
C PRO A 287 -9.28 -14.92 -0.53
N PRO A 288 -10.47 -15.51 -0.77
CA PRO A 288 -11.41 -15.77 0.31
C PRO A 288 -10.75 -16.57 1.45
N ILE A 289 -11.02 -16.18 2.70
CA ILE A 289 -10.44 -16.86 3.88
C ILE A 289 -10.79 -18.36 3.89
N SER A 290 -11.99 -18.72 3.44
CA SER A 290 -12.40 -20.12 3.29
C SER A 290 -11.46 -20.92 2.38
N GLU A 291 -11.04 -20.35 1.24
CA GLU A 291 -10.10 -21.02 0.33
C GLU A 291 -8.70 -21.12 0.93
N ARG A 292 -8.23 -20.09 1.66
CA ARG A 292 -6.95 -20.11 2.38
C ARG A 292 -6.94 -21.22 3.44
N VAL A 293 -7.98 -21.32 4.27
CA VAL A 293 -8.15 -22.35 5.30
C VAL A 293 -8.20 -23.75 4.69
N GLU A 294 -8.93 -23.94 3.58
CA GLU A 294 -9.00 -25.24 2.94
C GLU A 294 -7.65 -25.75 2.43
N ARG A 295 -6.83 -24.86 1.87
CA ARG A 295 -5.48 -25.19 1.43
C ARG A 295 -4.54 -25.50 2.59
N LEU A 296 -4.65 -24.77 3.69
CA LEU A 296 -3.85 -25.02 4.89
C LEU A 296 -4.17 -26.36 5.58
N LYS A 297 -5.44 -26.82 5.52
CA LYS A 297 -5.85 -28.13 6.03
C LYS A 297 -5.25 -29.31 5.24
N GLN A 298 -4.74 -29.06 4.04
CA GLN A 298 -4.13 -30.09 3.18
C GLN A 298 -2.61 -30.18 3.36
N MET A 299 -2.02 -29.31 4.19
CA MET A 299 -0.59 -29.27 4.54
C MET A 299 -0.30 -30.05 5.81
#